data_24613befacaa643d7acb22af0070f3e3
#
_entry.id   24613befacaa643d7acb22af0070f3e3
#
_cell.length_a   1.000
_cell.length_b   1.000
_cell.length_c   1.000
_cell.angle_alpha   90.00
_cell.angle_beta   90.00
_cell.angle_gamma   90.00
#
_symmetry.space_group_name_H-M   'P 1'
#
loop_
_entity.id
_entity.type
_entity.pdbx_description
1 polymer ?
#
loop_
_entity_poly.entity_id
_entity_poly.type
_entity_poly.pdbx_seq_one_letter_code
_entity_poly.pdbx_strand_id
1 'polypeptide(L)'
;MNYDLDYRYRRALHPDGLRTIATANQAVTDAMADCRRAGQPCETDPAVLLLARHLGRIASGCDPEFMHEADLELRSRCMNRIAELKTKPALVAVVRGRDAFNAEEKSLFHTEAKKALRSLATAAGLTPGEYDLRSNIAGPAVSGEAVLHTDQLYIMVSKTLTTPGKEVLYRTCKGRQDYTGSSNSYADIAMLADPRKFLARIARETGVRFPNLEPQLV
;
A
#
# COMPACT_ATOMS: atom_id res chain seq x y z
N MET A 1 17.47 10.62 3.76
CA MET A 1 16.07 11.09 3.81
C MET A 1 15.21 10.03 4.47
N ASN A 2 14.54 10.37 5.59
CA ASN A 2 13.61 9.46 6.24
C ASN A 2 12.29 9.50 5.47
N TYR A 3 11.97 8.43 4.78
CA TYR A 3 10.71 8.30 4.06
C TYR A 3 9.60 7.89 5.02
N ASP A 4 8.54 8.68 5.11
CA ASP A 4 7.32 8.31 5.79
C ASP A 4 6.55 7.32 4.93
N LEU A 5 6.77 6.04 5.20
CA LEU A 5 6.13 4.97 4.47
C LEU A 5 4.66 4.84 4.81
N ASP A 6 4.33 5.09 6.05
CA ASP A 6 2.97 5.05 6.54
C ASP A 6 2.81 6.11 7.64
N TYR A 7 2.24 7.24 7.26
CA TYR A 7 2.03 8.38 8.14
C TYR A 7 1.17 8.05 9.36
N ARG A 8 0.22 7.15 9.22
CA ARG A 8 -0.65 6.66 10.27
C ARG A 8 0.13 6.02 11.41
N TYR A 9 1.07 5.11 11.07
CA TYR A 9 1.91 4.43 12.07
C TYR A 9 2.88 5.39 12.74
N ARG A 10 3.45 6.31 11.99
CA ARG A 10 4.35 7.31 12.56
C ARG A 10 3.66 8.20 13.58
N ARG A 11 2.47 8.70 13.29
CA ARG A 11 1.70 9.51 14.25
C ARG A 11 1.32 8.71 15.50
N ALA A 12 0.98 7.44 15.34
CA ALA A 12 0.66 6.55 16.45
C ALA A 12 1.87 6.28 17.37
N LEU A 13 3.08 6.32 16.84
CA LEU A 13 4.31 6.17 17.64
C LEU A 13 4.62 7.42 18.47
N HIS A 14 4.19 8.58 18.04
CA HIS A 14 4.48 9.86 18.66
C HIS A 14 3.18 10.66 18.91
N PRO A 15 2.28 10.12 19.75
CA PRO A 15 1.01 10.78 20.02
C PRO A 15 1.16 12.07 20.86
N ASP A 16 2.32 12.29 21.48
CA ASP A 16 2.59 13.39 22.42
C ASP A 16 2.34 14.78 21.82
N GLY A 17 2.47 14.93 20.49
CA GLY A 17 2.11 16.13 19.75
C GLY A 17 0.60 16.37 19.61
N LEU A 18 -0.23 15.37 19.92
CA LEU A 18 -1.68 15.38 19.75
C LEU A 18 -2.34 15.74 21.10
N ARG A 19 -2.12 16.97 21.58
CA ARG A 19 -2.50 17.38 22.94
C ARG A 19 -3.94 17.86 23.10
N THR A 20 -4.67 18.04 22.01
CA THR A 20 -6.06 18.49 22.03
C THR A 20 -6.99 17.43 21.45
N ILE A 21 -8.25 17.43 21.90
CA ILE A 21 -9.29 16.55 21.34
C ILE A 21 -9.37 16.73 19.82
N ALA A 22 -9.29 17.95 19.32
CA ALA A 22 -9.38 18.23 17.89
C ALA A 22 -8.22 17.58 17.10
N THR A 23 -6.97 17.75 17.55
CA THR A 23 -5.80 17.18 16.88
C THR A 23 -5.77 15.66 16.97
N ALA A 24 -6.14 15.07 18.10
CA ALA A 24 -6.20 13.63 18.28
C ALA A 24 -7.33 13.01 17.46
N ASN A 25 -8.51 13.63 17.42
CA ASN A 25 -9.63 13.18 16.60
C ASN A 25 -9.29 13.23 15.10
N GLN A 26 -8.63 14.30 14.64
CA GLN A 26 -8.17 14.38 13.26
C GLN A 26 -7.18 13.26 12.93
N ALA A 27 -6.27 12.94 13.85
CA ALA A 27 -5.31 11.85 13.65
C ALA A 27 -5.99 10.47 13.53
N VAL A 28 -7.01 10.20 14.35
CA VAL A 28 -7.82 8.98 14.25
C VAL A 28 -8.54 8.93 12.90
N THR A 29 -9.18 10.03 12.50
CA THR A 29 -9.92 10.13 11.23
C THR A 29 -9.00 9.88 10.03
N ASP A 30 -7.82 10.49 10.02
CA ASP A 30 -6.82 10.29 8.97
C ASP A 30 -6.35 8.82 8.92
N ALA A 31 -6.05 8.23 10.08
CA ALA A 31 -5.64 6.83 10.18
C ALA A 31 -6.72 5.87 9.67
N MET A 32 -7.99 6.12 10.00
CA MET A 32 -9.11 5.34 9.47
C MET A 32 -9.27 5.49 7.96
N ALA A 33 -9.08 6.71 7.42
CA ALA A 33 -9.13 6.94 5.98
C ALA A 33 -8.00 6.20 5.26
N ASP A 34 -6.79 6.16 5.86
CA ASP A 34 -5.66 5.40 5.32
C ASP A 34 -5.91 3.90 5.35
N CYS A 35 -6.50 3.37 6.43
CA CYS A 35 -6.92 1.97 6.51
C CYS A 35 -7.91 1.61 5.39
N ARG A 36 -8.93 2.44 5.18
CA ARG A 36 -9.92 2.21 4.12
C ARG A 36 -9.29 2.22 2.75
N ARG A 37 -8.37 3.16 2.48
CA ARG A 37 -7.63 3.22 1.22
C ARG A 37 -6.77 1.98 1.00
N ALA A 38 -6.16 1.47 2.07
CA ALA A 38 -5.35 0.26 2.02
C ALA A 38 -6.18 -1.04 2.01
N GLY A 39 -7.51 -0.95 2.06
CA GLY A 39 -8.39 -2.12 2.16
C GLY A 39 -8.18 -2.92 3.45
N GLN A 40 -7.76 -2.28 4.54
CA GLN A 40 -7.52 -2.89 5.85
C GLN A 40 -8.67 -2.59 6.80
N PRO A 41 -9.05 -3.54 7.69
CA PRO A 41 -10.06 -3.28 8.69
C PRO A 41 -9.54 -2.28 9.73
N CYS A 42 -10.28 -1.19 9.93
CA CYS A 42 -9.89 -0.15 10.88
C CYS A 42 -9.93 -0.64 12.33
N GLU A 43 -10.82 -1.57 12.63
CA GLU A 43 -11.11 -2.08 13.97
C GLU A 43 -9.93 -2.85 14.57
N THR A 44 -9.09 -3.41 13.73
CA THR A 44 -7.92 -4.20 14.15
C THR A 44 -6.58 -3.54 13.83
N ASP A 45 -6.59 -2.38 13.17
CA ASP A 45 -5.36 -1.68 12.83
C ASP A 45 -4.69 -1.11 14.10
N PRO A 46 -3.41 -1.46 14.37
CA PRO A 46 -2.76 -1.07 15.61
C PRO A 46 -2.57 0.44 15.75
N ALA A 47 -2.41 1.18 14.63
CA ALA A 47 -2.27 2.63 14.69
C ALA A 47 -3.60 3.30 15.00
N VAL A 48 -4.70 2.85 14.40
CA VAL A 48 -6.05 3.35 14.71
C VAL A 48 -6.40 3.10 16.17
N LEU A 49 -6.15 1.88 16.67
CA LEU A 49 -6.42 1.53 18.07
C LEU A 49 -5.60 2.37 19.04
N LEU A 50 -4.31 2.59 18.77
CA LEU A 50 -3.44 3.39 19.64
C LEU A 50 -3.87 4.86 19.66
N LEU A 51 -4.17 5.45 18.51
CA LEU A 51 -4.64 6.83 18.40
C LEU A 51 -6.03 7.00 19.04
N ALA A 52 -6.94 6.05 18.89
CA ALA A 52 -8.26 6.09 19.52
C ALA A 52 -8.16 6.04 21.05
N ARG A 53 -7.27 5.19 21.61
CA ARG A 53 -7.00 5.16 23.05
C ARG A 53 -6.41 6.47 23.54
N HIS A 54 -5.47 7.06 22.79
CA HIS A 54 -4.89 8.35 23.12
C HIS A 54 -5.96 9.47 23.13
N LEU A 55 -6.84 9.50 22.13
CA LEU A 55 -7.99 10.40 22.12
C LEU A 55 -8.89 10.19 23.35
N GLY A 56 -9.19 8.95 23.71
CA GLY A 56 -9.97 8.61 24.90
C GLY A 56 -9.34 9.14 26.19
N ARG A 57 -8.01 9.01 26.34
CA ARG A 57 -7.28 9.56 27.50
C ARG A 57 -7.37 11.08 27.58
N ILE A 58 -7.15 11.78 26.48
CA ILE A 58 -7.29 13.24 26.43
C ILE A 58 -8.73 13.65 26.78
N ALA A 59 -9.72 13.00 26.19
CA ALA A 59 -11.13 13.31 26.43
C ALA A 59 -11.58 13.05 27.88
N SER A 60 -10.97 12.05 28.54
CA SER A 60 -11.22 11.76 29.96
C SER A 60 -10.38 12.57 30.94
N GLY A 61 -9.52 13.49 30.44
CA GLY A 61 -8.63 14.29 31.27
C GLY A 61 -7.43 13.50 31.83
N CYS A 62 -7.16 12.26 31.33
CA CYS A 62 -5.97 11.52 31.69
C CYS A 62 -4.74 12.10 31.02
N ASP A 63 -3.58 11.99 31.70
CA ASP A 63 -2.31 12.42 31.10
C ASP A 63 -1.97 11.51 29.92
N PRO A 64 -1.83 12.05 28.69
CA PRO A 64 -1.53 11.28 27.52
C PRO A 64 -0.11 10.71 27.51
N GLU A 65 0.77 11.14 28.42
CA GLU A 65 2.15 10.62 28.55
C GLU A 65 2.20 9.26 29.22
N PHE A 66 1.17 8.89 29.99
CA PHE A 66 1.10 7.57 30.62
C PHE A 66 0.61 6.50 29.64
N MET A 67 1.51 5.64 29.22
CA MET A 67 1.18 4.49 28.39
C MET A 67 0.90 3.26 29.25
N HIS A 68 -0.28 2.66 29.06
CA HIS A 68 -0.60 1.35 29.64
C HIS A 68 0.09 0.21 28.86
N GLU A 69 0.22 -0.96 29.47
CA GLU A 69 0.82 -2.16 28.84
C GLU A 69 0.21 -2.46 27.46
N ALA A 70 -1.12 -2.37 27.33
CA ALA A 70 -1.81 -2.56 26.06
C ALA A 70 -1.44 -1.52 24.98
N ASP A 71 -1.06 -0.30 25.37
CA ASP A 71 -0.59 0.72 24.45
C ASP A 71 0.86 0.46 24.03
N LEU A 72 1.68 -0.07 24.94
CA LEU A 72 3.04 -0.51 24.63
C LEU A 72 3.03 -1.66 23.62
N GLU A 73 2.11 -2.61 23.76
CA GLU A 73 1.91 -3.69 22.78
C GLU A 73 1.47 -3.14 21.41
N LEU A 74 0.49 -2.21 21.39
CA LEU A 74 0.07 -1.57 20.15
C LEU A 74 1.20 -0.77 19.49
N ARG A 75 2.02 -0.09 20.32
CA ARG A 75 3.21 0.62 19.85
C ARG A 75 4.21 -0.34 19.22
N SER A 76 4.47 -1.48 19.87
CA SER A 76 5.34 -2.54 19.32
C SER A 76 4.83 -3.06 17.97
N ARG A 77 3.52 -3.31 17.86
CA ARG A 77 2.90 -3.71 16.57
C ARG A 77 3.03 -2.63 15.50
N CYS A 78 2.89 -1.35 15.85
CA CYS A 78 3.14 -0.25 14.93
C CYS A 78 4.61 -0.22 14.46
N MET A 79 5.57 -0.40 15.39
CA MET A 79 7.00 -0.47 15.06
C MET A 79 7.30 -1.61 14.10
N ASN A 80 6.77 -2.80 14.38
CA ASN A 80 6.95 -3.97 13.53
C ASN A 80 6.35 -3.72 12.13
N ARG A 81 5.18 -3.10 12.06
CA ARG A 81 4.58 -2.75 10.78
C ARG A 81 5.41 -1.74 10.00
N ILE A 82 5.94 -0.71 10.64
CA ILE A 82 6.87 0.25 9.99
C ILE A 82 8.13 -0.48 9.50
N ALA A 83 8.70 -1.37 10.31
CA ALA A 83 9.88 -2.14 9.92
C ALA A 83 9.58 -3.04 8.71
N GLU A 84 8.44 -3.72 8.72
CA GLU A 84 7.97 -4.53 7.58
C GLU A 84 7.84 -3.70 6.30
N LEU A 85 7.22 -2.53 6.38
CA LEU A 85 7.08 -1.64 5.22
C LEU A 85 8.44 -1.13 4.73
N LYS A 86 9.36 -0.79 5.64
CA LYS A 86 10.72 -0.34 5.30
C LYS A 86 11.58 -1.42 4.65
N THR A 87 11.33 -2.70 4.95
CA THR A 87 12.03 -3.83 4.31
C THR A 87 11.56 -4.06 2.86
N LYS A 88 10.51 -3.37 2.43
CA LYS A 88 9.97 -3.42 1.07
C LYS A 88 10.27 -2.11 0.33
N PRO A 89 11.50 -1.88 -0.14
CA PRO A 89 11.95 -0.61 -0.74
C PRO A 89 11.08 -0.14 -1.91
N ALA A 90 10.49 -1.09 -2.63
CA ALA A 90 9.55 -0.81 -3.71
C ALA A 90 8.39 0.09 -3.28
N LEU A 91 7.90 -0.08 -2.04
CA LEU A 91 6.82 0.76 -1.53
C LEU A 91 7.30 2.13 -1.07
N VAL A 92 8.53 2.22 -0.61
CA VAL A 92 9.08 3.51 -0.14
C VAL A 92 9.03 4.55 -1.24
N ALA A 93 9.48 4.16 -2.43
CA ALA A 93 9.54 5.07 -3.57
C ALA A 93 8.14 5.38 -4.13
N VAL A 94 7.24 4.41 -4.05
CA VAL A 94 5.91 4.51 -4.63
C VAL A 94 4.93 5.26 -3.72
N VAL A 95 5.10 5.17 -2.41
CA VAL A 95 4.32 5.96 -1.43
C VAL A 95 4.89 7.37 -1.27
N ARG A 96 6.10 7.60 -1.79
CA ARG A 96 6.76 8.89 -1.75
C ARG A 96 5.94 9.96 -2.43
N GLY A 97 5.46 10.83 -1.62
CA GLY A 97 5.19 12.21 -1.94
C GLY A 97 4.12 12.47 -2.98
N ARG A 98 3.34 13.40 -2.61
CA ARG A 98 2.42 14.14 -3.47
C ARG A 98 3.14 15.24 -4.24
N ASP A 99 4.45 15.39 -4.00
CA ASP A 99 5.21 16.56 -4.43
C ASP A 99 5.94 16.30 -5.75
N ALA A 100 6.24 17.36 -6.42
CA ALA A 100 6.74 17.41 -7.78
C ALA A 100 7.65 16.23 -8.18
N PHE A 101 7.21 15.43 -9.11
CA PHE A 101 8.03 14.38 -9.73
C PHE A 101 9.08 15.01 -10.63
N ASN A 102 10.28 15.17 -10.08
CA ASN A 102 11.45 15.45 -10.88
C ASN A 102 11.96 14.18 -11.60
N ALA A 103 12.91 14.32 -12.51
CA ALA A 103 13.41 13.20 -13.31
C ALA A 103 14.04 12.08 -12.47
N GLU A 104 14.68 12.42 -11.36
CA GLU A 104 15.35 11.47 -10.46
C GLU A 104 14.30 10.65 -9.70
N GLU A 105 13.29 11.31 -9.13
CA GLU A 105 12.19 10.65 -8.43
C GLU A 105 11.37 9.75 -9.36
N LYS A 106 11.16 10.20 -10.61
CA LYS A 106 10.49 9.41 -11.63
C LYS A 106 11.28 8.15 -11.98
N SER A 107 12.60 8.26 -12.13
CA SER A 107 13.48 7.11 -12.36
C SER A 107 13.46 6.12 -11.19
N LEU A 108 13.49 6.64 -9.96
CA LEU A 108 13.39 5.83 -8.76
C LEU A 108 12.05 5.11 -8.67
N PHE A 109 10.94 5.82 -8.96
CA PHE A 109 9.61 5.21 -9.03
C PHE A 109 9.59 4.01 -9.98
N HIS A 110 10.10 4.16 -11.20
CA HIS A 110 10.11 3.07 -12.19
C HIS A 110 10.96 1.87 -11.74
N THR A 111 12.09 2.14 -11.12
CA THR A 111 12.95 1.09 -10.57
C THR A 111 12.23 0.29 -9.49
N GLU A 112 11.61 0.98 -8.55
CA GLU A 112 10.97 0.36 -7.40
C GLU A 112 9.59 -0.26 -7.77
N ALA A 113 8.82 0.37 -8.65
CA ALA A 113 7.59 -0.21 -9.16
C ALA A 113 7.83 -1.52 -9.91
N LYS A 114 8.89 -1.58 -10.74
CA LYS A 114 9.29 -2.84 -11.40
C LYS A 114 9.71 -3.92 -10.40
N LYS A 115 10.41 -3.57 -9.31
CA LYS A 115 10.74 -4.54 -8.25
C LYS A 115 9.48 -5.08 -7.59
N ALA A 116 8.51 -4.22 -7.27
CA ALA A 116 7.24 -4.62 -6.68
C ALA A 116 6.44 -5.54 -7.60
N LEU A 117 6.34 -5.19 -8.88
CA LEU A 117 5.64 -6.00 -9.88
C LEU A 117 6.36 -7.35 -10.12
N ARG A 118 7.68 -7.37 -10.07
CA ARG A 118 8.44 -8.63 -10.15
C ARG A 118 8.19 -9.52 -8.92
N SER A 119 8.14 -8.92 -7.73
CA SER A 119 7.76 -9.64 -6.51
C SER A 119 6.34 -10.21 -6.60
N LEU A 120 5.42 -9.47 -7.19
CA LEU A 120 4.06 -9.93 -7.45
C LEU A 120 4.03 -11.12 -8.43
N ALA A 121 4.78 -11.04 -9.53
CA ALA A 121 4.92 -12.14 -10.51
C ALA A 121 5.49 -13.40 -9.85
N THR A 122 6.53 -13.25 -9.03
CA THR A 122 7.11 -14.39 -8.28
C THR A 122 6.10 -15.00 -7.31
N ALA A 123 5.34 -14.16 -6.58
CA ALA A 123 4.30 -14.66 -5.67
C ALA A 123 3.16 -15.37 -6.40
N ALA A 124 2.86 -14.94 -7.63
CA ALA A 124 1.90 -15.61 -8.51
C ALA A 124 2.41 -16.95 -9.08
N GLY A 125 3.68 -17.29 -8.90
CA GLY A 125 4.30 -18.48 -9.46
C GLY A 125 4.77 -18.32 -10.89
N LEU A 126 4.86 -17.12 -11.41
CA LEU A 126 5.27 -16.84 -12.78
C LEU A 126 6.80 -16.84 -12.92
N THR A 127 7.28 -17.51 -13.96
CA THR A 127 8.70 -17.51 -14.34
C THR A 127 9.01 -16.42 -15.38
N PRO A 128 10.29 -16.00 -15.51
CA PRO A 128 10.70 -15.13 -16.60
C PRO A 128 10.29 -15.74 -17.97
N GLY A 129 9.62 -14.94 -18.81
CA GLY A 129 9.06 -15.39 -20.09
C GLY A 129 7.54 -15.62 -20.05
N GLU A 130 6.93 -15.82 -18.89
CA GLU A 130 5.47 -15.90 -18.74
C GLU A 130 4.82 -14.54 -18.55
N TYR A 131 5.61 -13.48 -18.42
CA TYR A 131 5.14 -12.10 -18.31
C TYR A 131 6.09 -11.11 -18.95
N ASP A 132 5.55 -9.98 -19.35
CA ASP A 132 6.29 -8.80 -19.77
C ASP A 132 6.29 -7.76 -18.65
N LEU A 133 7.46 -7.19 -18.35
CA LEU A 133 7.61 -6.11 -17.39
C LEU A 133 8.12 -4.87 -18.10
N ARG A 134 7.26 -3.89 -18.30
CA ARG A 134 7.53 -2.68 -19.07
C ARG A 134 7.50 -1.43 -18.21
N SER A 135 8.09 -0.38 -18.74
CA SER A 135 8.19 0.92 -18.08
C SER A 135 8.01 2.01 -19.14
N ASN A 136 7.03 2.86 -18.96
CA ASN A 136 6.76 4.01 -19.82
C ASN A 136 6.98 5.31 -19.01
N ILE A 137 8.18 5.84 -19.06
CA ILE A 137 8.56 7.05 -18.31
C ILE A 137 7.85 8.29 -18.88
N ALA A 138 7.54 8.29 -20.17
CA ALA A 138 6.87 9.39 -20.86
C ALA A 138 5.33 9.30 -20.83
N GLY A 139 4.77 8.34 -20.08
CA GLY A 139 3.33 8.16 -19.95
C GLY A 139 2.60 9.39 -19.38
N PRO A 140 1.27 9.47 -19.56
CA PRO A 140 0.47 10.65 -19.18
C PRO A 140 0.41 10.90 -17.67
N ALA A 141 0.63 9.88 -16.85
CA ALA A 141 0.71 10.04 -15.40
C ALA A 141 1.99 10.76 -14.99
N VAL A 142 1.94 11.53 -13.92
CA VAL A 142 3.10 12.26 -13.37
C VAL A 142 4.28 11.32 -13.13
N SER A 143 4.03 10.12 -12.61
CA SER A 143 5.04 9.08 -12.41
C SER A 143 5.47 8.38 -13.71
N GLY A 144 4.72 8.51 -14.81
CA GLY A 144 4.75 7.50 -15.87
C GLY A 144 4.10 6.19 -15.39
N GLU A 145 4.33 5.10 -16.09
CA GLU A 145 3.65 3.82 -15.91
C GLU A 145 4.64 2.67 -15.86
N ALA A 146 4.50 1.77 -14.87
CA ALA A 146 5.15 0.48 -14.85
C ALA A 146 4.09 -0.61 -15.00
N VAL A 147 4.33 -1.58 -15.89
CA VAL A 147 3.32 -2.56 -16.29
C VAL A 147 3.87 -3.98 -16.16
N LEU A 148 3.09 -4.84 -15.52
CA LEU A 148 3.20 -6.29 -15.57
C LEU A 148 2.08 -6.82 -16.46
N HIS A 149 2.42 -7.53 -17.53
CA HIS A 149 1.46 -8.08 -18.49
C HIS A 149 1.70 -9.56 -18.69
N THR A 150 0.71 -10.36 -18.36
CA THR A 150 0.70 -11.82 -18.56
C THR A 150 -0.31 -12.17 -19.66
N ASP A 151 -0.47 -13.45 -19.96
CA ASP A 151 -1.48 -13.87 -20.94
C ASP A 151 -2.94 -13.71 -20.44
N GLN A 152 -3.15 -13.53 -19.13
CA GLN A 152 -4.47 -13.43 -18.51
C GLN A 152 -4.69 -12.14 -17.75
N LEU A 153 -3.62 -11.42 -17.38
CA LEU A 153 -3.71 -10.29 -16.46
C LEU A 153 -2.82 -9.13 -16.90
N TYR A 154 -3.39 -7.95 -16.89
CA TYR A 154 -2.69 -6.69 -17.07
C TYR A 154 -2.73 -5.91 -15.75
N ILE A 155 -1.56 -5.55 -15.22
CA ILE A 155 -1.41 -4.75 -14.00
C ILE A 155 -0.53 -3.54 -14.33
N MET A 156 -1.02 -2.35 -14.05
CA MET A 156 -0.30 -1.10 -14.26
C MET A 156 -0.18 -0.34 -12.93
N VAL A 157 1.00 0.13 -12.63
CA VAL A 157 1.27 1.01 -11.50
C VAL A 157 1.59 2.39 -12.03
N SER A 158 0.81 3.37 -11.61
CA SER A 158 1.04 4.77 -11.93
C SER A 158 0.58 5.64 -10.76
N LYS A 159 1.14 6.82 -10.64
CA LYS A 159 0.75 7.76 -9.59
C LYS A 159 0.30 9.07 -10.20
N THR A 160 -0.92 9.45 -9.89
CA THR A 160 -1.49 10.73 -10.27
C THR A 160 -1.69 11.61 -9.04
N LEU A 161 -1.69 12.91 -9.22
CA LEU A 161 -1.96 13.86 -8.13
C LEU A 161 -3.45 13.91 -7.77
N THR A 162 -4.32 13.44 -8.66
CA THR A 162 -5.77 13.69 -8.59
C THR A 162 -6.60 12.52 -8.06
N THR A 163 -6.02 11.30 -7.98
CA THR A 163 -6.79 10.10 -7.65
C THR A 163 -6.03 9.20 -6.68
N PRO A 164 -5.81 9.62 -5.43
CA PRO A 164 -5.14 8.78 -4.44
C PRO A 164 -5.94 7.51 -4.16
N GLY A 165 -5.24 6.39 -3.94
CA GLY A 165 -5.83 5.09 -3.67
C GLY A 165 -6.22 4.27 -4.91
N LYS A 166 -5.89 4.77 -6.11
CA LYS A 166 -6.14 4.10 -7.40
C LYS A 166 -4.86 3.98 -8.25
N GLU A 167 -3.73 3.90 -7.59
CA GLU A 167 -2.43 3.89 -8.25
C GLU A 167 -2.14 2.56 -8.97
N VAL A 168 -2.82 1.48 -8.58
CA VAL A 168 -2.70 0.18 -9.23
C VAL A 168 -3.97 -0.12 -9.99
N LEU A 169 -3.88 -0.13 -11.32
CA LEU A 169 -4.94 -0.61 -12.21
C LEU A 169 -4.68 -2.09 -12.53
N TYR A 170 -5.71 -2.92 -12.50
CA TYR A 170 -5.63 -4.30 -12.96
C TYR A 170 -6.91 -4.72 -13.68
N ARG A 171 -6.75 -5.64 -14.63
CA ARG A 171 -7.84 -6.20 -15.43
C ARG A 171 -7.43 -7.52 -16.07
N THR A 172 -8.39 -8.33 -16.46
CA THR A 172 -8.11 -9.49 -17.29
C THR A 172 -7.83 -9.09 -18.73
N CYS A 173 -7.01 -9.89 -19.42
CA CYS A 173 -6.71 -9.74 -20.84
C CYS A 173 -6.68 -11.11 -21.51
N LYS A 174 -6.68 -11.13 -22.85
CA LYS A 174 -6.67 -12.35 -23.68
C LYS A 174 -5.30 -12.60 -24.31
N GLY A 175 -4.24 -12.20 -23.65
CA GLY A 175 -2.86 -12.35 -24.10
C GLY A 175 -2.07 -11.05 -23.96
N ARG A 176 -0.75 -11.14 -24.06
CA ARG A 176 0.19 -10.02 -23.86
C ARG A 176 0.13 -8.90 -24.91
N GLN A 177 -0.67 -9.09 -25.97
CA GLN A 177 -0.96 -8.06 -26.98
C GLN A 177 -2.34 -7.40 -26.78
N ASP A 178 -3.10 -7.86 -25.78
CA ASP A 178 -4.40 -7.27 -25.46
C ASP A 178 -4.25 -6.06 -24.52
N TYR A 179 -4.25 -4.88 -25.08
CA TYR A 179 -4.17 -3.61 -24.37
C TYR A 179 -5.54 -3.04 -23.99
N THR A 180 -6.63 -3.64 -24.43
CA THR A 180 -8.00 -3.20 -24.13
C THR A 180 -8.58 -3.95 -22.93
N GLY A 181 -8.44 -5.27 -22.90
CA GLY A 181 -8.84 -6.11 -21.78
C GLY A 181 -10.30 -6.01 -21.36
N SER A 182 -10.57 -6.42 -20.14
CA SER A 182 -11.87 -6.27 -19.46
C SER A 182 -12.00 -4.90 -18.76
N SER A 183 -13.05 -4.75 -17.95
CA SER A 183 -13.23 -3.58 -17.09
C SER A 183 -12.06 -3.39 -16.12
N ASN A 184 -11.66 -2.13 -15.93
CA ASN A 184 -10.59 -1.76 -15.02
C ASN A 184 -11.04 -1.88 -13.57
N SER A 185 -10.25 -2.58 -12.76
CA SER A 185 -10.30 -2.56 -11.32
C SER A 185 -9.11 -1.75 -10.77
N TYR A 186 -9.25 -1.20 -9.57
CA TYR A 186 -8.23 -0.34 -8.97
C TYR A 186 -7.91 -0.76 -7.55
N ALA A 187 -6.66 -0.54 -7.15
CA ALA A 187 -6.19 -0.74 -5.79
C ALA A 187 -5.21 0.37 -5.38
N ASP A 188 -5.12 0.57 -4.07
CA ASP A 188 -4.08 1.39 -3.48
C ASP A 188 -2.72 0.71 -3.66
N ILE A 189 -1.70 1.51 -3.89
CA ILE A 189 -0.33 1.06 -4.09
C ILE A 189 0.23 0.30 -2.87
N ALA A 190 -0.28 0.56 -1.67
CA ALA A 190 0.07 -0.18 -0.46
C ALA A 190 -0.26 -1.69 -0.57
N MET A 191 -1.18 -2.08 -1.46
CA MET A 191 -1.46 -3.50 -1.72
C MET A 191 -0.26 -4.26 -2.28
N LEU A 192 0.68 -3.58 -2.92
CA LEU A 192 1.93 -4.20 -3.39
C LEU A 192 2.87 -4.61 -2.25
N ALA A 193 2.61 -4.16 -1.00
CA ALA A 193 3.35 -4.58 0.18
C ALA A 193 3.14 -6.05 0.52
N ASP A 194 1.94 -6.56 0.26
CA ASP A 194 1.58 -7.95 0.47
C ASP A 194 1.12 -8.56 -0.85
N PRO A 195 2.06 -9.05 -1.68
CA PRO A 195 1.74 -9.63 -2.96
C PRO A 195 0.72 -10.77 -2.90
N ARG A 196 0.79 -11.62 -1.87
CA ARG A 196 -0.14 -12.77 -1.74
C ARG A 196 -1.57 -12.29 -1.47
N LYS A 197 -1.74 -11.35 -0.54
CA LYS A 197 -3.04 -10.75 -0.24
C LYS A 197 -3.61 -10.03 -1.46
N PHE A 198 -2.78 -9.33 -2.21
CA PHE A 198 -3.21 -8.65 -3.42
C PHE A 198 -3.62 -9.63 -4.52
N LEU A 199 -2.86 -10.69 -4.76
CA LEU A 199 -3.20 -11.75 -5.71
C LEU A 199 -4.51 -12.46 -5.32
N ALA A 200 -4.73 -12.73 -4.03
CA ALA A 200 -5.99 -13.30 -3.55
C ALA A 200 -7.19 -12.38 -3.85
N ARG A 201 -7.01 -11.06 -3.71
CA ARG A 201 -8.01 -10.07 -4.13
C ARG A 201 -8.26 -10.11 -5.63
N ILE A 202 -7.19 -10.08 -6.44
CA ILE A 202 -7.29 -10.16 -7.91
C ILE A 202 -8.03 -11.43 -8.32
N ALA A 203 -7.65 -12.59 -7.77
CA ALA A 203 -8.29 -13.88 -8.07
C ALA A 203 -9.80 -13.84 -7.80
N ARG A 204 -10.20 -13.30 -6.66
CA ARG A 204 -11.62 -13.18 -6.27
C ARG A 204 -12.39 -12.25 -7.21
N GLU A 205 -11.81 -11.13 -7.62
CA GLU A 205 -12.49 -10.12 -8.43
C GLU A 205 -12.48 -10.42 -9.92
N THR A 206 -11.47 -11.15 -10.42
CA THR A 206 -11.28 -11.40 -11.84
C THR A 206 -11.47 -12.86 -12.27
N GLY A 207 -11.48 -13.79 -11.31
CA GLY A 207 -11.52 -15.22 -11.59
C GLY A 207 -10.19 -15.82 -12.07
N VAL A 208 -9.13 -15.04 -12.19
CA VAL A 208 -7.79 -15.52 -12.57
C VAL A 208 -7.24 -16.41 -11.45
N ARG A 209 -6.73 -17.58 -11.82
CA ARG A 209 -6.13 -18.53 -10.87
C ARG A 209 -4.62 -18.36 -10.84
N PHE A 210 -4.06 -18.42 -9.63
CA PHE A 210 -2.62 -18.38 -9.40
C PHE A 210 -2.19 -19.67 -8.72
N PRO A 211 -1.31 -20.48 -9.34
CA PRO A 211 -0.94 -21.81 -8.82
C PRO A 211 -0.44 -21.80 -7.37
N ASN A 212 0.31 -20.74 -7.00
CA ASN A 212 0.90 -20.62 -5.67
C ASN A 212 -0.08 -20.09 -4.59
N LEU A 213 -1.32 -19.77 -4.95
CA LEU A 213 -2.35 -19.32 -4.00
C LEU A 213 -3.40 -20.40 -3.71
N GLU A 214 -3.41 -21.48 -4.43
CA GLU A 214 -4.26 -22.63 -4.11
C GLU A 214 -3.80 -23.20 -2.76
N PRO A 215 -4.71 -23.44 -1.80
CA PRO A 215 -4.34 -24.15 -0.57
C PRO A 215 -3.77 -25.50 -1.01
N GLN A 216 -2.52 -25.78 -0.64
CA GLN A 216 -1.99 -27.11 -0.75
C GLN A 216 -2.88 -28.01 0.10
N LEU A 217 -3.74 -28.77 -0.54
CA LEU A 217 -4.48 -29.86 0.10
C LEU A 217 -3.42 -30.86 0.57
N VAL A 218 -3.08 -30.77 1.87
CA VAL A 218 -2.30 -31.75 2.59
C VAL A 218 -3.23 -32.84 3.09
#